data_557b6b84450a5bcfd97adb6e4e8cafe9
#
_entry.id   557b6b84450a5bcfd97adb6e4e8cafe9
#
_cell.length_a   1.000
_cell.length_b   1.000
_cell.length_c   1.000
_cell.angle_alpha   90.00
_cell.angle_beta   90.00
_cell.angle_gamma   90.00
#
_symmetry.space_group_name_H-M   'P 1'
#
loop_
_entity.id
_entity.type
_entity.pdbx_description
1 polymer ?
#
loop_
_entity_poly.entity_id
_entity_poly.type
_entity_poly.pdbx_seq_one_letter_code
_entity_poly.pdbx_strand_id
1 'polypeptide(L)'
;MSLCAESPRPGDRDEPRTAAQQSKTAAAFAIPSARLVLRPWARQDLSRLVALGNNYAVAKNLSTFPHPYSMADAEEWFAKQSEQLAFPDRPGGTLALTLEGEAIGAIGIHPDKPVAPELGYWLGEPYWHKGFATEAAAAFIAWIFAHSAWDLIVAGHYWDNHASGRVLTKLGFRYTAESRRFSRARGCEVRCLDMALTRVAWQSLRPA
;
A
#
# COMPACT_ATOMS: atom_id res chain seq x y z
N MET A 1 -49.16 -27.26 -33.28
CA MET A 1 -47.96 -27.81 -32.63
C MET A 1 -47.27 -26.69 -31.87
N SER A 2 -47.52 -26.68 -30.57
CA SER A 2 -47.10 -25.63 -29.63
C SER A 2 -45.77 -26.03 -29.02
N LEU A 3 -44.74 -25.22 -29.15
CA LEU A 3 -43.47 -25.39 -28.46
C LEU A 3 -43.47 -24.45 -27.25
N CYS A 4 -43.58 -25.04 -26.06
CA CYS A 4 -43.40 -24.38 -24.79
C CYS A 4 -41.92 -24.00 -24.63
N ALA A 5 -41.65 -22.71 -24.44
CA ALA A 5 -40.37 -22.22 -23.96
C ALA A 5 -40.30 -22.41 -22.44
N GLU A 6 -39.32 -23.18 -21.96
CA GLU A 6 -39.02 -23.31 -20.55
C GLU A 6 -38.35 -22.02 -20.05
N SER A 7 -38.92 -21.43 -19.01
CA SER A 7 -38.33 -20.32 -18.26
C SER A 7 -37.15 -20.80 -17.40
N PRO A 8 -36.06 -20.02 -17.26
CA PRO A 8 -34.95 -20.39 -16.37
C PRO A 8 -35.37 -20.27 -14.91
N ARG A 9 -34.94 -21.23 -14.09
CA ARG A 9 -35.19 -21.31 -12.66
C ARG A 9 -34.51 -20.16 -11.91
N PRO A 10 -35.11 -19.56 -10.89
CA PRO A 10 -34.47 -18.57 -10.03
C PRO A 10 -33.64 -19.28 -8.97
N GLY A 11 -32.30 -19.18 -9.04
CA GLY A 11 -31.43 -19.80 -8.07
C GLY A 11 -29.96 -19.69 -8.38
N ASP A 12 -29.45 -18.49 -8.54
CA ASP A 12 -28.04 -18.15 -8.27
C ASP A 12 -28.01 -16.63 -8.02
N ARG A 13 -28.39 -16.28 -6.80
CA ARG A 13 -28.07 -14.95 -6.28
C ARG A 13 -26.69 -15.08 -5.67
N ASP A 14 -25.71 -14.42 -6.28
CA ASP A 14 -24.46 -14.08 -5.62
C ASP A 14 -24.78 -13.37 -4.29
N GLU A 15 -24.79 -14.11 -3.20
CA GLU A 15 -24.89 -13.52 -1.88
C GLU A 15 -23.62 -12.72 -1.62
N PRO A 16 -23.74 -11.42 -1.24
CA PRO A 16 -22.57 -10.65 -0.87
C PRO A 16 -21.87 -11.32 0.32
N ARG A 17 -20.60 -11.67 0.17
CA ARG A 17 -19.78 -12.25 1.24
C ARG A 17 -19.91 -11.37 2.49
N THR A 18 -20.33 -11.94 3.59
CA THR A 18 -20.51 -11.22 4.85
C THR A 18 -19.18 -10.68 5.39
N ALA A 19 -19.23 -9.56 6.12
CA ALA A 19 -18.06 -8.94 6.76
C ALA A 19 -17.22 -9.93 7.60
N ALA A 20 -17.85 -10.98 8.14
CA ALA A 20 -17.18 -12.05 8.88
C ALA A 20 -16.33 -12.98 8.00
N GLN A 21 -16.74 -13.22 6.75
CA GLN A 21 -15.97 -14.01 5.77
C GLN A 21 -14.77 -13.23 5.22
N GLN A 22 -14.94 -11.93 5.03
CA GLN A 22 -13.84 -11.02 4.64
C GLN A 22 -12.80 -10.91 5.76
N SER A 23 -13.22 -10.87 7.04
CA SER A 23 -12.32 -10.84 8.19
C SER A 23 -11.47 -12.11 8.33
N LYS A 24 -12.02 -13.28 8.02
CA LYS A 24 -11.31 -14.56 8.13
C LYS A 24 -10.24 -14.75 7.05
N THR A 25 -10.47 -14.27 5.84
CA THR A 25 -9.51 -14.36 4.71
C THR A 25 -8.37 -13.35 4.88
N ALA A 26 -8.68 -12.15 5.36
CA ALA A 26 -7.71 -11.09 5.61
C ALA A 26 -6.71 -11.45 6.75
N ALA A 27 -7.14 -12.20 7.76
CA ALA A 27 -6.30 -12.61 8.89
C ALA A 27 -5.24 -13.68 8.51
N ALA A 28 -5.41 -14.38 7.38
CA ALA A 28 -4.49 -15.42 6.93
C ALA A 28 -3.42 -14.93 5.94
N PHE A 29 -3.60 -13.73 5.34
CA PHE A 29 -2.66 -13.21 4.36
C PHE A 29 -1.51 -12.44 5.01
N ALA A 30 -0.28 -12.81 4.66
CA ALA A 30 0.91 -12.11 5.11
C ALA A 30 2.06 -12.29 4.12
N ILE A 31 2.89 -11.27 3.95
CA ILE A 31 4.14 -11.31 3.21
C ILE A 31 5.29 -11.18 4.23
N PRO A 32 6.03 -12.26 4.50
CA PRO A 32 7.16 -12.19 5.41
C PRO A 32 8.39 -11.57 4.74
N SER A 33 9.23 -10.93 5.52
CA SER A 33 10.59 -10.54 5.17
C SER A 33 11.58 -11.03 6.23
N ALA A 34 12.82 -10.56 6.22
CA ALA A 34 13.82 -11.01 7.19
C ALA A 34 13.46 -10.64 8.64
N ARG A 35 12.89 -9.45 8.86
CA ARG A 35 12.55 -8.92 10.20
C ARG A 35 11.10 -8.47 10.33
N LEU A 36 10.39 -8.29 9.19
CA LEU A 36 9.06 -7.71 9.16
C LEU A 36 8.05 -8.69 8.61
N VAL A 37 6.79 -8.45 8.97
CA VAL A 37 5.62 -9.09 8.35
C VAL A 37 4.70 -7.98 7.83
N LEU A 38 4.34 -8.08 6.55
CA LEU A 38 3.37 -7.21 5.90
C LEU A 38 2.02 -7.92 5.94
N ARG A 39 1.03 -7.36 6.62
CA ARG A 39 -0.30 -7.97 6.78
C ARG A 39 -1.41 -6.93 6.64
N PRO A 40 -2.66 -7.34 6.41
CA PRO A 40 -3.79 -6.44 6.53
C PRO A 40 -3.80 -5.73 7.88
N TRP A 41 -4.26 -4.48 7.87
CA TRP A 41 -4.49 -3.73 9.10
C TRP A 41 -5.61 -4.37 9.91
N ALA A 42 -5.44 -4.44 11.22
CA ALA A 42 -6.47 -4.84 12.17
C ALA A 42 -6.95 -3.62 12.97
N ARG A 43 -8.18 -3.65 13.46
CA ARG A 43 -8.73 -2.53 14.25
C ARG A 43 -7.88 -2.18 15.48
N GLN A 44 -7.25 -3.17 16.06
CA GLN A 44 -6.32 -2.98 17.19
C GLN A 44 -5.06 -2.18 16.85
N ASP A 45 -4.69 -2.06 15.56
CA ASP A 45 -3.52 -1.31 15.13
C ASP A 45 -3.79 0.20 15.07
N LEU A 46 -5.05 0.66 15.14
CA LEU A 46 -5.42 2.06 14.91
C LEU A 46 -4.80 3.01 15.93
N SER A 47 -4.72 2.62 17.19
CA SER A 47 -4.04 3.42 18.22
C SER A 47 -2.56 3.64 17.87
N ARG A 48 -1.93 2.61 17.31
CA ARG A 48 -0.55 2.66 16.87
C ARG A 48 -0.39 3.51 15.60
N LEU A 49 -1.32 3.37 14.65
CA LEU A 49 -1.38 4.22 13.46
C LEU A 49 -1.44 5.71 13.84
N VAL A 50 -2.33 6.07 14.78
CA VAL A 50 -2.45 7.45 15.27
C VAL A 50 -1.16 7.90 15.96
N ALA A 51 -0.62 7.11 16.87
CA ALA A 51 0.59 7.48 17.61
C ALA A 51 1.79 7.75 16.71
N LEU A 52 1.95 6.99 15.62
CA LEU A 52 3.05 7.12 14.66
C LEU A 52 2.75 8.15 13.56
N GLY A 53 1.50 8.22 13.10
CA GLY A 53 1.06 9.11 12.02
C GLY A 53 0.87 10.56 12.47
N ASN A 54 0.48 10.79 13.72
CA ASN A 54 0.36 12.13 14.30
C ASN A 54 1.74 12.73 14.67
N ASN A 55 2.66 12.62 13.75
CA ASN A 55 3.99 13.20 13.80
C ASN A 55 4.20 14.01 12.52
N TYR A 56 4.41 15.32 12.63
CA TYR A 56 4.57 16.19 11.46
C TYR A 56 5.76 15.77 10.58
N ALA A 57 6.85 15.27 11.16
CA ALA A 57 7.99 14.78 10.39
C ALA A 57 7.61 13.58 9.48
N VAL A 58 6.63 12.76 9.90
CA VAL A 58 6.04 11.68 9.08
C VAL A 58 4.99 12.26 8.12
N ALA A 59 3.97 12.95 8.65
CA ALA A 59 2.81 13.41 7.90
C ALA A 59 3.17 14.34 6.73
N LYS A 60 4.15 15.24 6.91
CA LYS A 60 4.60 16.16 5.85
C LYS A 60 5.13 15.48 4.59
N ASN A 61 5.50 14.19 4.68
CA ASN A 61 6.01 13.40 3.56
C ASN A 61 4.94 12.57 2.85
N LEU A 62 3.68 12.68 3.30
CA LEU A 62 2.54 11.95 2.78
C LEU A 62 1.52 12.95 2.19
N SER A 63 0.86 12.55 1.10
CA SER A 63 -0.16 13.39 0.46
C SER A 63 -1.48 13.38 1.23
N THR A 64 -1.85 12.24 1.80
CA THR A 64 -3.20 12.01 2.34
C THR A 64 -3.33 12.23 3.84
N PHE A 65 -2.24 12.22 4.60
CA PHE A 65 -2.29 12.41 6.06
C PHE A 65 -2.49 13.88 6.42
N PRO A 66 -3.54 14.23 7.18
CA PRO A 66 -3.63 15.53 7.82
C PRO A 66 -2.64 15.61 8.98
N HIS A 67 -2.42 16.83 9.49
CA HIS A 67 -1.77 17.04 10.76
C HIS A 67 -2.46 18.18 11.50
N PRO A 68 -2.95 17.96 12.74
CA PRO A 68 -2.87 16.71 13.51
C PRO A 68 -3.64 15.54 12.87
N TYR A 69 -3.23 14.30 13.17
CA TYR A 69 -3.87 13.07 12.75
C TYR A 69 -4.60 12.45 13.94
N SER A 70 -5.91 12.33 13.85
CA SER A 70 -6.77 11.89 14.95
C SER A 70 -7.20 10.43 14.83
N MET A 71 -7.83 9.90 15.90
CA MET A 71 -8.47 8.57 15.87
C MET A 71 -9.62 8.53 14.87
N ALA A 72 -10.38 9.62 14.72
CA ALA A 72 -11.46 9.69 13.73
C ALA A 72 -10.92 9.57 12.30
N ASP A 73 -9.79 10.23 11.98
CA ASP A 73 -9.14 10.09 10.68
C ASP A 73 -8.68 8.65 10.44
N ALA A 74 -8.16 7.98 11.47
CA ALA A 74 -7.72 6.59 11.38
C ALA A 74 -8.88 5.62 11.17
N GLU A 75 -10.01 5.81 11.85
CA GLU A 75 -11.22 4.99 11.70
C GLU A 75 -11.85 5.18 10.31
N GLU A 76 -11.95 6.41 9.83
CA GLU A 76 -12.43 6.70 8.47
C GLU A 76 -11.54 6.06 7.40
N TRP A 77 -10.23 6.20 7.54
CA TRP A 77 -9.28 5.57 6.65
C TRP A 77 -9.38 4.04 6.67
N PHE A 78 -9.48 3.43 7.86
CA PHE A 78 -9.58 1.99 8.04
C PHE A 78 -10.85 1.41 7.40
N ALA A 79 -11.98 2.07 7.55
CA ALA A 79 -13.22 1.67 6.89
C ALA A 79 -13.06 1.61 5.37
N LYS A 80 -12.51 2.68 4.77
CA LYS A 80 -12.25 2.74 3.32
C LYS A 80 -11.24 1.66 2.87
N GLN A 81 -10.19 1.41 3.65
CA GLN A 81 -9.19 0.39 3.33
C GLN A 81 -9.77 -1.02 3.34
N SER A 82 -10.69 -1.32 4.25
CA SER A 82 -11.34 -2.63 4.33
C SER A 82 -12.15 -2.95 3.08
N GLU A 83 -12.72 -1.93 2.43
CA GLU A 83 -13.46 -2.06 1.17
C GLU A 83 -12.54 -2.20 -0.05
N GLN A 84 -11.36 -1.59 0.00
CA GLN A 84 -10.41 -1.50 -1.12
C GLN A 84 -9.35 -2.60 -1.12
N LEU A 85 -9.24 -3.35 -0.01
CA LEU A 85 -8.23 -4.39 0.12
C LEU A 85 -8.51 -5.54 -0.83
N ALA A 86 -7.62 -5.74 -1.81
CA ALA A 86 -7.75 -6.77 -2.83
C ALA A 86 -6.85 -7.99 -2.60
N PHE A 87 -5.98 -7.95 -1.58
CA PHE A 87 -5.12 -9.07 -1.20
C PHE A 87 -5.94 -10.21 -0.57
N PRO A 88 -5.55 -11.48 -0.76
CA PRO A 88 -4.42 -11.97 -1.56
C PRO A 88 -4.73 -12.16 -3.05
N ASP A 89 -5.98 -11.97 -3.47
CA ASP A 89 -6.43 -12.36 -4.82
C ASP A 89 -5.71 -11.56 -5.92
N ARG A 90 -5.47 -10.27 -5.67
CA ARG A 90 -4.68 -9.40 -6.55
C ARG A 90 -3.98 -8.29 -5.76
N PRO A 91 -2.87 -7.70 -6.27
CA PRO A 91 -2.28 -6.54 -5.62
C PRO A 91 -3.22 -5.32 -5.62
N GLY A 92 -3.50 -4.79 -4.43
CA GLY A 92 -4.33 -3.58 -4.28
C GLY A 92 -4.62 -3.27 -2.81
N GLY A 93 -4.43 -2.01 -2.41
CA GLY A 93 -4.64 -1.54 -1.04
C GLY A 93 -3.36 -1.39 -0.24
N THR A 94 -3.50 -1.25 1.07
CA THR A 94 -2.42 -0.92 2.00
C THR A 94 -2.31 -1.95 3.12
N LEU A 95 -1.09 -2.44 3.36
CA LEU A 95 -0.74 -3.38 4.43
C LEU A 95 -0.03 -2.66 5.57
N ALA A 96 -0.21 -3.14 6.78
CA ALA A 96 0.60 -2.77 7.92
C ALA A 96 1.99 -3.41 7.80
N LEU A 97 3.03 -2.64 8.06
CA LEU A 97 4.37 -3.14 8.32
C LEU A 97 4.48 -3.45 9.79
N THR A 98 4.72 -4.71 10.15
CA THR A 98 4.82 -5.11 11.55
C THR A 98 6.21 -5.64 11.88
N LEU A 99 6.69 -5.25 13.06
CA LEU A 99 7.91 -5.74 13.70
C LEU A 99 7.49 -6.37 15.03
N GLU A 100 7.82 -7.64 15.23
CA GLU A 100 7.43 -8.38 16.46
C GLU A 100 5.92 -8.30 16.78
N GLY A 101 5.09 -8.26 15.73
CA GLY A 101 3.64 -8.14 15.83
C GLY A 101 3.07 -6.73 15.88
N GLU A 102 3.88 -5.73 16.25
CA GLU A 102 3.48 -4.33 16.39
C GLU A 102 3.57 -3.57 15.06
N ALA A 103 2.54 -2.79 14.71
CA ALA A 103 2.54 -1.95 13.53
C ALA A 103 3.55 -0.81 13.67
N ILE A 104 4.45 -0.68 12.70
CA ILE A 104 5.51 0.34 12.67
C ILE A 104 5.38 1.31 11.48
N GLY A 105 4.45 1.05 10.58
CA GLY A 105 4.21 1.84 9.37
C GLY A 105 3.29 1.12 8.40
N ALA A 106 3.28 1.56 7.16
CA ALA A 106 2.47 0.99 6.09
C ALA A 106 3.20 0.92 4.76
N ILE A 107 2.75 -0.01 3.91
CA ILE A 107 3.11 -0.10 2.50
C ILE A 107 1.88 -0.47 1.69
N GLY A 108 1.74 0.08 0.50
CA GLY A 108 0.60 -0.19 -0.36
C GLY A 108 0.90 -0.03 -1.83
N ILE A 109 -0.01 -0.53 -2.65
CA ILE A 109 -0.02 -0.36 -4.09
C ILE A 109 -1.40 0.14 -4.52
N HIS A 110 -1.43 1.16 -5.34
CA HIS A 110 -2.63 1.80 -5.86
C HIS A 110 -2.73 1.51 -7.36
N PRO A 111 -3.53 0.49 -7.77
CA PRO A 111 -3.58 0.03 -9.16
C PRO A 111 -4.26 1.03 -10.11
N ASP A 112 -5.15 1.86 -9.59
CA ASP A 112 -6.02 2.76 -10.37
C ASP A 112 -5.37 4.11 -10.70
N LYS A 113 -4.04 4.19 -10.71
CA LYS A 113 -3.31 5.40 -11.10
C LYS A 113 -3.19 5.51 -12.64
N PRO A 114 -3.23 6.74 -13.19
CA PRO A 114 -3.33 6.95 -14.65
C PRO A 114 -2.18 6.37 -15.46
N VAL A 115 -0.96 6.33 -14.90
CA VAL A 115 0.24 5.90 -15.62
C VAL A 115 0.54 4.42 -15.39
N ALA A 116 0.57 4.01 -14.14
CA ALA A 116 0.86 2.64 -13.70
C ALA A 116 0.52 2.51 -12.21
N PRO A 117 0.46 1.27 -11.66
CA PRO A 117 0.31 1.05 -10.23
C PRO A 117 1.36 1.81 -9.41
N GLU A 118 0.92 2.56 -8.41
CA GLU A 118 1.79 3.41 -7.60
C GLU A 118 2.09 2.80 -6.23
N LEU A 119 3.36 2.57 -5.95
CA LEU A 119 3.88 2.15 -4.66
C LEU A 119 3.95 3.34 -3.70
N GLY A 120 3.40 3.17 -2.50
CA GLY A 120 3.53 4.09 -1.39
C GLY A 120 3.92 3.39 -0.10
N TYR A 121 4.71 4.04 0.75
CA TYR A 121 5.08 3.51 2.07
C TYR A 121 5.44 4.64 3.04
N TRP A 122 5.33 4.33 4.32
CA TRP A 122 5.84 5.17 5.39
C TRP A 122 6.19 4.34 6.63
N LEU A 123 7.04 4.89 7.48
CA LEU A 123 7.41 4.35 8.79
C LEU A 123 7.28 5.45 9.84
N GLY A 124 6.91 5.06 11.05
CA GLY A 124 7.04 5.92 12.21
C GLY A 124 8.49 6.33 12.46
N GLU A 125 8.71 7.55 12.93
CA GLU A 125 10.04 8.14 13.11
C GLU A 125 11.01 7.25 13.93
N PRO A 126 10.59 6.57 15.02
CA PRO A 126 11.49 5.69 15.80
C PRO A 126 12.07 4.51 15.00
N TYR A 127 11.52 4.22 13.83
CA TYR A 127 11.92 3.09 12.96
C TYR A 127 12.74 3.51 11.75
N TRP A 128 13.07 4.79 11.60
CA TRP A 128 13.90 5.30 10.53
C TRP A 128 15.35 4.86 10.66
N HIS A 129 16.08 4.92 9.57
CA HIS A 129 17.53 4.61 9.46
C HIS A 129 17.92 3.16 9.82
N LYS A 130 16.95 2.26 9.99
CA LYS A 130 17.19 0.84 10.33
C LYS A 130 17.07 -0.11 9.11
N GLY A 131 16.84 0.43 7.92
CA GLY A 131 16.71 -0.35 6.68
C GLY A 131 15.32 -0.95 6.46
N PHE A 132 14.39 -0.80 7.38
CA PHE A 132 13.06 -1.42 7.33
C PHE A 132 12.26 -1.04 6.08
N ALA A 133 12.30 0.22 5.63
CA ALA A 133 11.59 0.63 4.41
C ALA A 133 12.11 -0.08 3.16
N THR A 134 13.43 -0.25 3.03
CA THR A 134 14.03 -0.96 1.89
C THR A 134 13.68 -2.44 1.93
N GLU A 135 13.73 -3.06 3.12
CA GLU A 135 13.41 -4.46 3.34
C GLU A 135 11.93 -4.75 3.01
N ALA A 136 11.02 -3.97 3.58
CA ALA A 136 9.59 -4.11 3.35
C ALA A 136 9.21 -3.92 1.88
N ALA A 137 9.72 -2.84 1.26
CA ALA A 137 9.43 -2.56 -0.14
C ALA A 137 10.04 -3.63 -1.07
N ALA A 138 11.20 -4.21 -0.74
CA ALA A 138 11.76 -5.31 -1.50
C ALA A 138 10.87 -6.56 -1.47
N ALA A 139 10.41 -6.97 -0.30
CA ALA A 139 9.50 -8.12 -0.16
C ALA A 139 8.17 -7.87 -0.87
N PHE A 140 7.63 -6.65 -0.73
CA PHE A 140 6.36 -6.28 -1.35
C PHE A 140 6.42 -6.23 -2.88
N ILE A 141 7.46 -5.62 -3.47
CA ILE A 141 7.67 -5.57 -4.92
C ILE A 141 7.87 -6.99 -5.50
N ALA A 142 8.63 -7.85 -4.81
CA ALA A 142 8.79 -9.24 -5.20
C ALA A 142 7.44 -9.96 -5.27
N TRP A 143 6.60 -9.78 -4.24
CA TRP A 143 5.26 -10.34 -4.19
C TRP A 143 4.38 -9.79 -5.31
N ILE A 144 4.37 -8.46 -5.54
CA ILE A 144 3.59 -7.83 -6.61
C ILE A 144 3.96 -8.43 -7.98
N PHE A 145 5.24 -8.47 -8.32
CA PHE A 145 5.68 -8.99 -9.61
C PHE A 145 5.44 -10.50 -9.77
N ALA A 146 5.35 -11.25 -8.68
CA ALA A 146 4.97 -12.67 -8.72
C ALA A 146 3.45 -12.89 -8.92
N HIS A 147 2.60 -11.94 -8.47
CA HIS A 147 1.14 -12.09 -8.43
C HIS A 147 0.39 -11.11 -9.34
N SER A 148 1.06 -10.43 -10.26
CA SER A 148 0.45 -9.55 -11.26
C SER A 148 1.12 -9.70 -12.62
N ALA A 149 0.44 -9.23 -13.67
CA ALA A 149 1.01 -9.10 -15.01
C ALA A 149 1.63 -7.70 -15.24
N TRP A 150 1.81 -6.89 -14.21
CA TRP A 150 2.35 -5.55 -14.38
C TRP A 150 3.85 -5.58 -14.72
N ASP A 151 4.22 -4.83 -15.74
CA ASP A 151 5.62 -4.68 -16.15
C ASP A 151 6.27 -3.42 -15.61
N LEU A 152 5.47 -2.53 -15.02
CA LEU A 152 5.89 -1.24 -14.51
C LEU A 152 5.21 -0.95 -13.17
N ILE A 153 5.97 -0.44 -12.22
CA ILE A 153 5.50 0.17 -10.97
C ILE A 153 6.07 1.57 -10.90
N VAL A 154 5.24 2.55 -10.56
CA VAL A 154 5.69 3.92 -10.30
C VAL A 154 5.71 4.20 -8.80
N ALA A 155 6.48 5.20 -8.40
CA ALA A 155 6.52 5.76 -7.06
C ALA A 155 6.95 7.21 -7.14
N GLY A 156 6.72 7.99 -6.08
CA GLY A 156 7.20 9.35 -6.02
C GLY A 156 7.56 9.75 -4.58
N HIS A 157 8.39 10.77 -4.46
CA HIS A 157 8.69 11.39 -3.18
C HIS A 157 8.77 12.90 -3.31
N TYR A 158 8.41 13.62 -2.25
CA TYR A 158 8.63 15.06 -2.24
C TYR A 158 10.10 15.39 -2.35
N TRP A 159 10.42 16.48 -3.02
CA TRP A 159 11.78 16.91 -3.35
C TRP A 159 12.71 16.97 -2.14
N ASP A 160 12.19 17.28 -0.96
CA ASP A 160 12.90 17.38 0.31
C ASP A 160 12.93 16.06 1.12
N ASN A 161 12.27 14.99 0.63
CA ASN A 161 12.31 13.66 1.24
C ASN A 161 13.40 12.77 0.60
N HIS A 162 14.66 13.18 0.77
CA HIS A 162 15.80 12.43 0.23
C HIS A 162 15.91 11.00 0.76
N ALA A 163 15.34 10.72 1.95
CA ALA A 163 15.35 9.37 2.51
C ALA A 163 14.54 8.40 1.66
N SER A 164 13.33 8.80 1.22
CA SER A 164 12.51 8.00 0.30
C SER A 164 13.20 7.82 -1.05
N GLY A 165 13.79 8.89 -1.61
CA GLY A 165 14.54 8.80 -2.86
C GLY A 165 15.68 7.76 -2.80
N ARG A 166 16.44 7.72 -1.69
CA ARG A 166 17.49 6.70 -1.49
C ARG A 166 16.94 5.28 -1.39
N VAL A 167 15.79 5.08 -0.75
CA VAL A 167 15.13 3.76 -0.68
C VAL A 167 14.73 3.31 -2.08
N LEU A 168 14.03 4.15 -2.84
CA LEU A 168 13.59 3.84 -4.20
C LEU A 168 14.77 3.54 -5.14
N THR A 169 15.84 4.34 -5.08
CA THR A 169 17.04 4.12 -5.88
C THR A 169 17.72 2.78 -5.57
N LYS A 170 17.81 2.38 -4.28
CA LYS A 170 18.35 1.07 -3.87
C LYS A 170 17.50 -0.09 -4.40
N LEU A 171 16.21 0.11 -4.61
CA LEU A 171 15.28 -0.88 -5.16
C LEU A 171 15.30 -0.93 -6.70
N GLY A 172 16.05 -0.04 -7.35
CA GLY A 172 16.20 0.00 -8.80
C GLY A 172 15.28 0.98 -9.52
N PHE A 173 14.48 1.76 -8.79
CA PHE A 173 13.70 2.84 -9.41
C PHE A 173 14.61 3.89 -10.03
N ARG A 174 14.17 4.45 -11.15
CA ARG A 174 14.84 5.55 -11.85
C ARG A 174 13.91 6.75 -11.94
N TYR A 175 14.46 7.95 -11.81
CA TYR A 175 13.73 9.20 -11.99
C TYR A 175 13.20 9.30 -13.42
N THR A 176 11.94 9.71 -13.56
CA THR A 176 11.25 9.82 -14.86
C THR A 176 10.69 11.20 -15.13
N ALA A 177 10.11 11.85 -14.11
CA ALA A 177 9.45 13.13 -14.26
C ALA A 177 9.42 13.91 -12.95
N GLU A 178 8.90 15.11 -13.02
CA GLU A 178 8.52 15.92 -11.87
C GLU A 178 7.03 16.24 -11.95
N SER A 179 6.36 16.23 -10.80
CA SER A 179 4.96 16.59 -10.66
C SER A 179 4.76 17.49 -9.45
N ARG A 180 3.54 17.95 -9.24
CA ARG A 180 3.12 18.62 -8.00
C ARG A 180 2.03 17.80 -7.35
N ARG A 181 2.12 17.62 -6.04
CA ARG A 181 1.12 16.86 -5.27
C ARG A 181 0.73 17.65 -4.04
N PHE A 182 -0.56 17.74 -3.78
CA PHE A 182 -1.05 18.39 -2.57
C PHE A 182 -0.67 17.57 -1.34
N SER A 183 -0.08 18.21 -0.34
CA SER A 183 0.18 17.62 0.98
C SER A 183 -0.82 18.17 1.98
N ARG A 184 -1.67 17.30 2.53
CA ARG A 184 -2.66 17.72 3.53
C ARG A 184 -2.01 18.30 4.78
N ALA A 185 -0.92 17.69 5.24
CA ALA A 185 -0.20 18.16 6.43
C ALA A 185 0.50 19.51 6.22
N ARG A 186 0.94 19.82 4.97
CA ARG A 186 1.58 21.10 4.64
C ARG A 186 0.58 22.17 4.18
N GLY A 187 -0.65 21.78 3.82
CA GLY A 187 -1.68 22.66 3.29
C GLY A 187 -1.37 23.28 1.93
N CYS A 188 -0.43 22.71 1.16
CA CYS A 188 -0.02 23.26 -0.12
C CYS A 188 0.44 22.16 -1.10
N GLU A 189 0.56 22.55 -2.38
CA GLU A 189 1.20 21.72 -3.38
C GLU A 189 2.71 21.70 -3.19
N VAL A 190 3.29 20.51 -3.24
CA VAL A 190 4.72 20.27 -3.09
C VAL A 190 5.26 19.60 -4.35
N ARG A 191 6.45 20.02 -4.80
CA ARG A 191 7.19 19.38 -5.89
C ARG A 191 7.45 17.91 -5.52
N CYS A 192 7.14 17.01 -6.43
CA CYS A 192 7.32 15.58 -6.30
C CYS A 192 8.27 15.09 -7.41
N LEU A 193 9.19 14.22 -7.06
CA LEU A 193 10.09 13.56 -7.98
C LEU A 193 9.52 12.17 -8.26
N ASP A 194 9.06 11.96 -9.49
CA ASP A 194 8.44 10.72 -9.91
C ASP A 194 9.49 9.73 -10.41
N MET A 195 9.33 8.47 -10.04
CA MET A 195 10.25 7.38 -10.34
C MET A 195 9.50 6.15 -10.84
N ALA A 196 10.17 5.32 -11.64
CA ALA A 196 9.62 4.09 -12.16
C ALA A 196 10.59 2.92 -12.01
N LEU A 197 10.01 1.72 -11.87
CA LEU A 197 10.71 0.43 -11.82
C LEU A 197 10.05 -0.53 -12.80
N THR A 198 10.79 -1.03 -13.78
CA THR A 198 10.30 -2.09 -14.65
C THR A 198 10.57 -3.46 -14.05
N ARG A 199 9.73 -4.45 -14.39
CA ARG A 199 9.93 -5.86 -14.03
C ARG A 199 11.33 -6.37 -14.45
N VAL A 200 11.78 -6.02 -15.64
CA VAL A 200 13.09 -6.41 -16.15
C VAL A 200 14.23 -5.85 -15.30
N ALA A 201 14.16 -4.55 -14.95
CA ALA A 201 15.15 -3.93 -14.07
C ALA A 201 15.17 -4.58 -12.68
N TRP A 202 13.98 -4.90 -12.12
CA TRP A 202 13.88 -5.60 -10.84
C TRP A 202 14.54 -6.98 -10.86
N GLN A 203 14.27 -7.78 -11.90
CA GLN A 203 14.86 -9.12 -12.07
C GLN A 203 16.37 -9.06 -12.26
N SER A 204 16.87 -8.08 -13.00
CA SER A 204 18.32 -7.93 -13.25
C SER A 204 19.13 -7.60 -11.97
N LEU A 205 18.50 -6.94 -10.98
CA LEU A 205 19.14 -6.62 -9.70
C LEU A 205 19.17 -7.79 -8.70
N ARG A 206 18.41 -8.83 -8.99
CA ARG A 206 18.24 -10.02 -8.12
C ARG A 206 18.23 -11.27 -9.00
N PRO A 207 19.39 -11.67 -9.53
CA PRO A 207 19.48 -12.97 -10.21
C PRO A 207 19.06 -14.05 -9.22
N ALA A 208 18.33 -15.04 -9.73
CA ALA A 208 17.75 -16.15 -8.98
C ALA A 208 18.82 -16.97 -8.26
#